data_980f62461ede7880e15e47882f75ce44
#
_entry.id   980f62461ede7880e15e47882f75ce44
#
_cell.length_a   1.000
_cell.length_b   1.000
_cell.length_c   1.000
_cell.angle_alpha   90.00
_cell.angle_beta   90.00
_cell.angle_gamma   90.00
#
_symmetry.space_group_name_H-M   'P 1'
#
loop_
_entity.id
_entity.type
_entity.pdbx_description
1 polymer ?
#
loop_
_entity_poly.entity_id
_entity_poly.type
_entity_poly.pdbx_seq_one_letter_code
_entity_poly.pdbx_strand_id
1 'polypeptide(L)'
;MHADLSRLTHRPERHYSAVVAQQGRVQLDADANEQTAIQLFQARTLAADLIGEHGGPSGATGFKIALRGGGRDLDDLVIGGGRYYVDGILCDATRPRPGVPVPAHGAADDDGKDEPGGDGAGAPAAPATTWTYWEQPDGFRDPERPGDRLPGAFPYLAYLKVWERVVTAAEDPALREVALGSAMPDTAARTKVVWQVLPLPAAELGIEDHTPPIKDIRKAFADWARKQAAPGSGLAARSERPDHADDEPCLVAPDARYRGPENQLYRVEVHDGGGAKDATFKWSRENGSVTFPVDELDGTWVALATLGGDDKLDLNVGDRVEFVDTAYASRGEAAPLLRVEELDLPGRRVRLSDEPGPGVGRRPELHPFLRRWDHHEGGGRKAVKRGARAERLRHGALPVEEGEWLPLEDGVEVYFAPRGTYRTGDYWLIPARTATGQVEWPADAARRPLLEPPSGIEVHFAPLAWVAGEQAEPDLRRAFRPLAADIPAADDDALAAEAEARAEEQAGYPADETSGAGYDASGEAGEAAQPAPSRSQTTAAAEAAVDEGGAG
;
A
#
# COMPACT_ATOMS: atom_id res chain seq x y z
N MET A 1 6.09 2.87 -1.07
CA MET A 1 6.09 3.18 0.39
C MET A 1 7.15 4.24 0.66
N HIS A 2 6.76 5.49 0.96
CA HIS A 2 7.70 6.56 1.34
C HIS A 2 7.68 6.69 2.86
N ALA A 3 8.60 6.03 3.54
CA ALA A 3 8.75 6.09 4.99
C ALA A 3 10.22 5.85 5.35
N ASP A 4 10.62 6.31 6.52
CA ASP A 4 11.94 6.04 7.07
C ASP A 4 11.97 4.57 7.56
N LEU A 5 12.63 3.73 6.79
CA LEU A 5 12.74 2.29 7.00
C LEU A 5 14.19 1.86 6.84
N SER A 6 14.64 0.95 7.70
CA SER A 6 15.98 0.38 7.53
C SER A 6 16.06 -0.56 6.31
N ARG A 7 15.06 -1.39 6.11
CA ARG A 7 14.88 -2.32 4.97
C ARG A 7 13.55 -3.07 5.08
N LEU A 8 13.17 -3.77 3.99
CA LEU A 8 12.08 -4.74 3.97
C LEU A 8 12.65 -6.15 3.76
N THR A 9 12.35 -7.06 4.67
CA THR A 9 12.94 -8.41 4.73
C THR A 9 11.99 -9.53 4.35
N HIS A 10 10.68 -9.28 4.31
CA HIS A 10 9.70 -10.29 3.94
C HIS A 10 9.92 -10.82 2.52
N ARG A 11 10.02 -12.13 2.40
CA ARG A 11 10.18 -12.89 1.16
C ARG A 11 9.28 -14.13 1.23
N PRO A 12 8.13 -14.15 0.52
CA PRO A 12 7.18 -15.27 0.55
C PRO A 12 7.82 -16.62 0.25
N GLU A 13 8.79 -16.65 -0.66
CA GLU A 13 9.52 -17.86 -1.07
C GLU A 13 10.39 -18.49 0.02
N ARG A 14 10.63 -17.78 1.14
CA ARG A 14 11.33 -18.33 2.32
C ARG A 14 10.39 -19.08 3.25
N HIS A 15 9.08 -18.99 3.04
CA HIS A 15 8.04 -19.69 3.82
C HIS A 15 8.09 -19.43 5.34
N TYR A 16 8.58 -18.25 5.76
CA TYR A 16 8.52 -17.88 7.16
C TYR A 16 7.07 -17.62 7.59
N SER A 17 6.68 -18.18 8.75
CA SER A 17 5.34 -18.05 9.29
C SER A 17 5.23 -17.05 10.45
N ALA A 18 6.35 -16.70 11.06
CA ALA A 18 6.43 -15.72 12.15
C ALA A 18 7.85 -15.25 12.39
N VAL A 19 7.99 -14.03 12.92
CA VAL A 19 9.24 -13.53 13.51
C VAL A 19 9.23 -13.83 15.00
N VAL A 20 10.31 -14.42 15.51
CA VAL A 20 10.44 -14.80 16.92
C VAL A 20 11.53 -13.97 17.59
N ALA A 21 11.15 -13.14 18.55
CA ALA A 21 12.09 -12.37 19.34
C ALA A 21 12.99 -13.30 20.18
N GLN A 22 14.28 -12.98 20.25
CA GLN A 22 15.25 -13.75 21.03
C GLN A 22 15.70 -12.98 22.26
N GLN A 23 15.95 -13.69 23.36
CA GLN A 23 16.43 -13.10 24.60
C GLN A 23 17.75 -12.33 24.39
N GLY A 24 17.81 -11.11 24.89
CA GLY A 24 19.00 -10.26 24.82
C GLY A 24 19.36 -9.75 23.41
N ARG A 25 18.43 -9.77 22.46
CA ARG A 25 18.59 -9.17 21.13
C ARG A 25 17.79 -7.88 21.01
N VAL A 26 18.35 -6.93 20.26
CA VAL A 26 17.65 -5.70 19.88
C VAL A 26 16.61 -6.04 18.81
N GLN A 27 15.40 -5.53 18.97
CA GLN A 27 14.37 -5.61 17.95
C GLN A 27 14.52 -4.42 16.98
N LEU A 28 14.54 -4.71 15.68
CA LEU A 28 14.64 -3.72 14.62
C LEU A 28 13.25 -3.41 14.03
N ASP A 29 13.11 -2.25 13.38
CA ASP A 29 11.93 -1.91 12.57
C ASP A 29 11.64 -2.98 11.51
N ALA A 30 12.69 -3.51 10.87
CA ALA A 30 12.58 -4.58 9.88
C ALA A 30 11.93 -5.85 10.44
N ASP A 31 12.19 -6.23 11.70
CA ASP A 31 11.62 -7.42 12.34
C ASP A 31 10.11 -7.25 12.56
N ALA A 32 9.69 -6.08 13.06
CA ALA A 32 8.28 -5.77 13.29
C ALA A 32 7.50 -5.67 11.97
N ASN A 33 8.11 -5.04 10.96
CA ASN A 33 7.52 -4.91 9.63
C ASN A 33 7.43 -6.27 8.91
N GLU A 34 8.40 -7.15 9.06
CA GLU A 34 8.35 -8.52 8.51
C GLU A 34 7.24 -9.34 9.15
N GLN A 35 7.08 -9.27 10.49
CA GLN A 35 5.97 -9.94 11.17
C GLN A 35 4.61 -9.48 10.64
N THR A 36 4.43 -8.19 10.43
CA THR A 36 3.20 -7.62 9.88
C THR A 36 2.98 -8.08 8.42
N ALA A 37 4.04 -8.07 7.60
CA ALA A 37 3.97 -8.51 6.22
C ALA A 37 3.60 -10.00 6.08
N ILE A 38 4.15 -10.87 6.94
CA ILE A 38 3.79 -12.29 7.01
C ILE A 38 2.30 -12.46 7.33
N GLN A 39 1.78 -11.73 8.33
CA GLN A 39 0.37 -11.81 8.71
C GLN A 39 -0.56 -11.31 7.60
N LEU A 40 -0.22 -10.20 6.96
CA LEU A 40 -1.00 -9.66 5.83
C LEU A 40 -0.99 -10.63 4.64
N PHE A 41 0.17 -11.19 4.31
CA PHE A 41 0.30 -12.17 3.25
C PHE A 41 -0.61 -13.40 3.50
N GLN A 42 -0.55 -13.98 4.71
CA GLN A 42 -1.38 -15.13 5.08
C GLN A 42 -2.87 -14.79 5.05
N ALA A 43 -3.27 -13.64 5.63
CA ALA A 43 -4.66 -13.23 5.67
C ALA A 43 -5.25 -12.97 4.27
N ARG A 44 -4.48 -12.33 3.39
CA ARG A 44 -4.90 -12.04 2.01
C ARG A 44 -4.96 -13.28 1.15
N THR A 45 -3.96 -14.16 1.26
CA THR A 45 -3.97 -15.44 0.56
C THR A 45 -5.19 -16.26 0.97
N LEU A 46 -5.46 -16.38 2.27
CA LEU A 46 -6.65 -17.09 2.77
C LEU A 46 -7.94 -16.44 2.23
N ALA A 47 -8.05 -15.12 2.26
CA ALA A 47 -9.22 -14.43 1.74
C ALA A 47 -9.39 -14.63 0.22
N ALA A 48 -8.31 -14.57 -0.56
CA ALA A 48 -8.34 -14.80 -2.00
C ALA A 48 -8.71 -16.25 -2.34
N ASP A 49 -8.19 -17.23 -1.61
CA ASP A 49 -8.51 -18.66 -1.79
C ASP A 49 -9.99 -18.98 -1.49
N LEU A 50 -10.58 -18.30 -0.50
CA LEU A 50 -11.99 -18.52 -0.09
C LEU A 50 -13.00 -17.71 -0.90
N ILE A 51 -12.66 -16.50 -1.33
CA ILE A 51 -13.55 -15.56 -2.01
C ILE A 51 -13.34 -15.59 -3.53
N GLY A 52 -12.11 -15.87 -3.98
CA GLY A 52 -11.63 -15.68 -5.34
C GLY A 52 -11.06 -14.29 -5.57
N GLU A 53 -10.80 -13.95 -6.83
CA GLU A 53 -10.17 -12.69 -7.24
C GLU A 53 -10.88 -11.44 -6.67
N HIS A 54 -12.22 -11.48 -6.60
CA HIS A 54 -13.00 -10.38 -6.00
C HIS A 54 -14.40 -10.84 -5.60
N GLY A 55 -14.96 -10.23 -4.55
CA GLY A 55 -16.32 -10.52 -4.08
C GLY A 55 -16.68 -9.77 -2.80
N GLY A 56 -17.99 -9.62 -2.53
CA GLY A 56 -18.51 -9.03 -1.30
C GLY A 56 -19.44 -9.98 -0.56
N PRO A 57 -19.60 -9.82 0.77
CA PRO A 57 -20.51 -10.66 1.54
C PRO A 57 -21.96 -10.40 1.15
N SER A 58 -22.75 -11.46 0.94
CA SER A 58 -24.18 -11.34 0.66
C SER A 58 -24.89 -10.53 1.73
N GLY A 59 -25.76 -9.62 1.33
CA GLY A 59 -26.47 -8.69 2.22
C GLY A 59 -25.68 -7.44 2.64
N ALA A 60 -24.35 -7.40 2.44
CA ALA A 60 -23.51 -6.23 2.71
C ALA A 60 -22.46 -5.98 1.59
N THR A 61 -22.74 -6.47 0.37
CA THR A 61 -21.88 -6.28 -0.80
C THR A 61 -21.83 -4.82 -1.19
N GLY A 62 -20.70 -4.16 -0.96
CA GLY A 62 -20.45 -2.76 -1.29
C GLY A 62 -20.29 -2.49 -2.77
N PHE A 63 -20.08 -1.21 -3.11
CA PHE A 63 -19.75 -0.71 -4.46
C PHE A 63 -20.81 -0.99 -5.52
N LYS A 64 -22.11 -1.01 -5.13
CA LYS A 64 -23.18 -1.01 -6.12
C LYS A 64 -23.15 0.32 -6.89
N ILE A 65 -23.12 0.23 -8.21
CA ILE A 65 -23.11 1.41 -9.07
C ILE A 65 -24.53 1.69 -9.55
N ALA A 66 -24.90 2.98 -9.50
CA ALA A 66 -26.08 3.49 -10.18
C ALA A 66 -25.68 4.81 -10.87
N LEU A 67 -26.18 5.03 -12.08
CA LEU A 67 -25.96 6.28 -12.78
C LEU A 67 -26.95 7.34 -12.24
N ARG A 68 -26.42 8.51 -11.95
CA ARG A 68 -27.19 9.69 -11.60
C ARG A 68 -26.85 10.76 -12.64
N GLY A 69 -27.75 11.04 -13.52
CA GLY A 69 -27.53 12.03 -14.56
C GLY A 69 -28.85 12.44 -15.21
N GLY A 70 -28.77 13.42 -16.01
CA GLY A 70 -29.88 13.89 -16.82
C GLY A 70 -30.20 15.37 -16.60
N GLY A 71 -30.02 16.16 -17.60
CA GLY A 71 -30.38 17.57 -17.64
C GLY A 71 -29.18 18.51 -17.61
N ARG A 72 -29.20 19.49 -16.71
CA ARG A 72 -28.17 20.53 -16.62
C ARG A 72 -26.98 20.18 -15.71
N ASP A 73 -27.12 19.10 -14.95
CA ASP A 73 -26.10 18.65 -14.00
C ASP A 73 -25.09 17.71 -14.69
N LEU A 74 -23.87 17.70 -14.20
CA LEU A 74 -22.86 16.73 -14.63
C LEU A 74 -23.34 15.31 -14.31
N ASP A 75 -23.08 14.39 -15.22
CA ASP A 75 -23.29 12.97 -14.95
C ASP A 75 -22.46 12.53 -13.74
N ASP A 76 -23.05 11.68 -12.91
CA ASP A 76 -22.42 11.17 -11.68
C ASP A 76 -22.72 9.69 -11.49
N LEU A 77 -21.83 8.98 -10.79
CA LEU A 77 -22.06 7.61 -10.35
C LEU A 77 -22.31 7.61 -8.84
N VAL A 78 -23.41 7.00 -8.44
CA VAL A 78 -23.67 6.67 -7.04
C VAL A 78 -23.00 5.35 -6.72
N ILE A 79 -22.18 5.34 -5.65
CA ILE A 79 -21.40 4.18 -5.19
C ILE A 79 -21.99 3.73 -3.85
N GLY A 80 -22.55 2.52 -3.82
CA GLY A 80 -23.16 1.95 -2.63
C GLY A 80 -22.14 1.61 -1.55
N GLY A 81 -22.47 1.90 -0.29
CA GLY A 81 -21.66 1.51 0.88
C GLY A 81 -21.61 0.01 1.07
N GLY A 82 -20.67 -0.45 1.89
CA GLY A 82 -20.45 -1.84 2.24
C GLY A 82 -19.06 -2.34 1.87
N ARG A 83 -18.83 -3.62 2.07
CA ARG A 83 -17.51 -4.25 1.94
C ARG A 83 -17.37 -5.01 0.61
N TYR A 84 -16.17 -4.98 0.07
CA TYR A 84 -15.77 -5.75 -1.10
C TYR A 84 -14.30 -6.16 -0.96
N TYR A 85 -13.97 -7.36 -1.37
CA TYR A 85 -12.59 -7.85 -1.37
C TYR A 85 -12.08 -7.90 -2.80
N VAL A 86 -10.82 -7.50 -2.99
CA VAL A 86 -10.11 -7.58 -4.28
C VAL A 86 -8.75 -8.17 -4.00
N ASP A 87 -8.44 -9.34 -4.56
CA ASP A 87 -7.22 -10.12 -4.31
C ASP A 87 -6.89 -10.25 -2.81
N GLY A 88 -7.92 -10.52 -2.02
CA GLY A 88 -7.83 -10.65 -0.56
C GLY A 88 -7.75 -9.33 0.21
N ILE A 89 -7.67 -8.18 -0.45
CA ILE A 89 -7.64 -6.86 0.19
C ILE A 89 -9.07 -6.41 0.49
N LEU A 90 -9.34 -6.07 1.74
CA LEU A 90 -10.63 -5.53 2.16
C LEU A 90 -10.76 -4.05 1.75
N CYS A 91 -11.76 -3.77 0.92
CA CYS A 91 -12.19 -2.42 0.57
C CYS A 91 -13.52 -2.13 1.28
N ASP A 92 -13.58 -1.05 2.03
CA ASP A 92 -14.78 -0.63 2.75
C ASP A 92 -15.27 0.73 2.22
N ALA A 93 -16.44 0.72 1.58
CA ALA A 93 -17.13 1.91 1.10
C ALA A 93 -18.18 2.41 2.10
N THR A 94 -18.16 1.96 3.35
CA THR A 94 -19.08 2.47 4.38
C THR A 94 -18.80 3.95 4.63
N ARG A 95 -19.81 4.79 4.43
CA ARG A 95 -19.68 6.23 4.69
C ARG A 95 -19.84 6.49 6.18
N PRO A 96 -18.86 7.17 6.85
CA PRO A 96 -19.01 7.56 8.25
C PRO A 96 -20.27 8.41 8.45
N ARG A 97 -20.96 8.19 9.57
CA ARG A 97 -22.14 9.02 9.91
C ARG A 97 -21.69 10.45 10.20
N PRO A 98 -22.34 11.47 9.64
CA PRO A 98 -22.07 12.86 10.02
C PRO A 98 -22.31 13.04 11.53
N GLY A 99 -21.37 13.67 12.23
CA GLY A 99 -21.53 14.02 13.65
C GLY A 99 -21.07 12.98 14.67
N VAL A 100 -20.49 11.86 14.26
CA VAL A 100 -19.65 11.06 15.16
C VAL A 100 -18.22 11.55 15.01
N PRO A 101 -17.65 12.30 15.97
CA PRO A 101 -16.25 12.64 15.92
C PRO A 101 -15.47 11.32 15.87
N VAL A 102 -14.60 11.16 14.90
CA VAL A 102 -13.48 10.23 15.04
C VAL A 102 -12.72 10.78 16.25
N PRO A 103 -12.55 10.02 17.35
CA PRO A 103 -11.83 10.53 18.50
C PRO A 103 -10.43 10.90 18.02
N ALA A 104 -10.16 12.21 17.96
CA ALA A 104 -8.81 12.70 17.85
C ALA A 104 -8.10 12.24 19.13
N HIS A 105 -7.08 11.41 19.00
CA HIS A 105 -6.26 11.05 20.14
C HIS A 105 -5.75 12.35 20.75
N GLY A 106 -6.28 12.74 21.92
CA GLY A 106 -5.76 13.85 22.72
C GLY A 106 -6.65 15.05 22.98
N ALA A 107 -7.96 15.02 22.70
CA ALA A 107 -8.86 16.06 23.21
C ALA A 107 -9.27 15.71 24.67
N ALA A 108 -8.73 16.46 25.61
CA ALA A 108 -9.19 16.46 27.00
C ALA A 108 -10.67 16.89 27.05
N ASP A 109 -11.43 16.23 27.90
CA ASP A 109 -12.83 16.52 28.20
C ASP A 109 -13.01 18.01 28.51
N ASP A 110 -13.68 18.75 27.65
CA ASP A 110 -14.24 20.06 27.93
C ASP A 110 -15.70 19.87 28.31
N ASP A 111 -16.02 20.08 29.59
CA ASP A 111 -17.36 20.00 30.14
C ASP A 111 -18.29 21.05 29.50
N GLY A 112 -18.92 20.71 28.39
CA GLY A 112 -19.88 21.53 27.67
C GLY A 112 -21.29 21.43 28.24
N LYS A 113 -21.75 22.52 28.84
CA LYS A 113 -23.10 22.73 29.32
C LYS A 113 -24.17 22.59 28.23
N ASP A 114 -25.20 21.80 28.55
CA ASP A 114 -26.47 21.75 27.82
C ASP A 114 -27.15 23.12 27.79
N GLU A 115 -27.54 23.58 26.59
CA GLU A 115 -28.60 24.58 26.40
C GLU A 115 -29.73 23.95 25.58
N PRO A 116 -30.96 24.01 26.07
CA PRO A 116 -32.11 23.51 25.32
C PRO A 116 -32.83 24.66 24.59
N GLY A 117 -33.22 24.44 23.34
CA GLY A 117 -34.31 25.18 22.76
C GLY A 117 -34.13 25.72 21.34
N GLY A 118 -34.87 25.18 20.40
CA GLY A 118 -35.06 25.72 19.06
C GLY A 118 -35.96 24.81 18.21
N ASP A 119 -37.28 25.02 18.35
CA ASP A 119 -38.28 24.37 17.51
C ASP A 119 -38.17 24.79 16.04
N GLY A 120 -38.25 23.83 15.14
CA GLY A 120 -38.62 24.08 13.73
C GLY A 120 -37.55 23.82 12.68
N ALA A 121 -37.07 22.58 12.58
CA ALA A 121 -36.39 22.14 11.36
C ALA A 121 -36.94 20.76 10.97
N GLY A 122 -37.26 20.61 9.69
CA GLY A 122 -37.71 19.34 9.11
C GLY A 122 -36.75 18.24 9.48
N ALA A 123 -37.26 17.01 9.62
CA ALA A 123 -36.46 15.83 10.01
C ALA A 123 -35.14 15.82 9.26
N PRO A 124 -33.98 15.64 9.96
CA PRO A 124 -32.69 15.57 9.30
C PRO A 124 -32.74 14.47 8.25
N ALA A 125 -32.35 14.78 7.02
CA ALA A 125 -32.22 13.79 5.96
C ALA A 125 -31.36 12.62 6.49
N ALA A 126 -31.85 11.38 6.30
CA ALA A 126 -31.09 10.21 6.71
C ALA A 126 -29.67 10.33 6.16
N PRO A 127 -28.63 10.04 6.98
CA PRO A 127 -27.24 10.21 6.56
C PRO A 127 -27.01 9.40 5.27
N ALA A 128 -26.39 10.03 4.27
CA ALA A 128 -26.11 9.39 2.99
C ALA A 128 -25.29 8.12 3.24
N THR A 129 -25.80 6.98 2.82
CA THR A 129 -25.12 5.67 2.93
C THR A 129 -24.24 5.40 1.71
N THR A 130 -24.20 6.32 0.76
CA THR A 130 -23.54 6.19 -0.53
C THR A 130 -22.51 7.30 -0.73
N TRP A 131 -21.51 7.01 -1.56
CA TRP A 131 -20.60 7.98 -2.14
C TRP A 131 -21.06 8.38 -3.54
N THR A 132 -20.49 9.45 -4.06
CA THR A 132 -20.56 9.74 -5.48
C THR A 132 -19.20 9.61 -6.14
N TYR A 133 -19.15 9.57 -7.47
CA TYR A 133 -17.90 9.55 -8.22
C TYR A 133 -17.02 10.76 -7.86
N TRP A 134 -17.64 11.92 -7.67
CA TRP A 134 -16.94 13.16 -7.33
C TRP A 134 -16.51 13.23 -5.86
N GLU A 135 -17.22 12.56 -4.95
CA GLU A 135 -17.02 12.65 -3.49
C GLU A 135 -16.33 11.41 -2.91
N GLN A 136 -15.87 10.46 -3.72
CA GLN A 136 -15.18 9.27 -3.19
C GLN A 136 -13.92 9.69 -2.41
N PRO A 137 -13.62 9.05 -1.25
CA PRO A 137 -12.71 9.59 -0.23
C PRO A 137 -11.27 9.81 -0.71
N ASP A 138 -10.81 9.02 -1.66
CA ASP A 138 -9.45 9.12 -2.21
C ASP A 138 -9.46 9.41 -3.73
N GLY A 139 -10.57 9.88 -4.27
CA GLY A 139 -10.73 10.18 -5.69
C GLY A 139 -10.13 11.52 -6.09
N PHE A 140 -10.42 12.55 -5.31
CA PHE A 140 -10.01 13.93 -5.57
C PHE A 140 -10.23 14.38 -7.03
N ARG A 141 -11.40 14.02 -7.59
CA ARG A 141 -11.77 14.34 -8.96
C ARG A 141 -12.21 15.80 -9.09
N ASP A 142 -11.81 16.42 -10.19
CA ASP A 142 -12.13 17.82 -10.50
C ASP A 142 -13.00 17.90 -11.76
N PRO A 143 -14.25 18.36 -11.67
CA PRO A 143 -15.15 18.52 -12.82
C PRO A 143 -14.59 19.44 -13.92
N GLU A 144 -13.75 20.40 -13.56
CA GLU A 144 -13.13 21.32 -14.51
C GLU A 144 -12.03 20.63 -15.33
N ARG A 145 -11.52 19.51 -14.84
CA ARG A 145 -10.44 18.75 -15.48
C ARG A 145 -11.01 17.70 -16.45
N PRO A 146 -10.76 17.82 -17.77
CA PRO A 146 -11.38 16.91 -18.77
C PRO A 146 -11.08 15.42 -18.52
N GLY A 147 -9.88 15.08 -18.02
CA GLY A 147 -9.50 13.70 -17.71
C GLY A 147 -10.19 13.09 -16.50
N ASP A 148 -10.87 13.89 -15.68
CA ASP A 148 -11.62 13.42 -14.52
C ASP A 148 -13.10 13.19 -14.80
N ARG A 149 -13.59 13.65 -15.95
CA ARG A 149 -15.00 13.53 -16.31
C ARG A 149 -15.36 12.10 -16.68
N LEU A 150 -16.59 11.72 -16.39
CA LEU A 150 -17.16 10.48 -16.91
C LEU A 150 -17.18 10.51 -18.45
N PRO A 151 -17.05 9.36 -19.13
CA PRO A 151 -17.15 9.32 -20.59
C PRO A 151 -18.50 9.85 -21.07
N GLY A 152 -18.46 10.80 -22.01
CA GLY A 152 -19.68 11.31 -22.62
C GLY A 152 -20.34 10.33 -23.62
N ALA A 153 -19.67 9.23 -23.95
CA ALA A 153 -20.16 8.19 -24.83
C ALA A 153 -20.33 6.87 -24.07
N PHE A 154 -21.44 6.20 -24.33
CA PHE A 154 -21.72 4.85 -23.86
C PHE A 154 -21.34 3.82 -24.93
N PRO A 155 -21.04 2.55 -24.56
CA PRO A 155 -20.95 2.06 -23.19
C PRO A 155 -19.55 2.25 -22.57
N TYR A 156 -19.50 2.19 -21.24
CA TYR A 156 -18.26 2.10 -20.49
C TYR A 156 -18.42 1.15 -19.28
N LEU A 157 -17.33 0.62 -18.77
CA LEU A 157 -17.33 -0.21 -17.58
C LEU A 157 -16.91 0.63 -16.37
N ALA A 158 -17.72 0.63 -15.30
CA ALA A 158 -17.30 1.14 -13.99
C ALA A 158 -16.53 0.03 -13.27
N TYR A 159 -15.30 0.32 -12.83
CA TYR A 159 -14.45 -0.64 -12.13
C TYR A 159 -13.83 -0.05 -10.88
N LEU A 160 -13.43 -0.92 -9.98
CA LEU A 160 -12.72 -0.59 -8.75
C LEU A 160 -11.21 -0.77 -8.99
N LYS A 161 -10.44 0.28 -8.72
CA LYS A 161 -8.98 0.28 -8.65
C LYS A 161 -8.57 0.34 -7.20
N VAL A 162 -7.70 -0.58 -6.76
CA VAL A 162 -7.27 -0.71 -5.36
C VAL A 162 -5.77 -0.78 -5.28
N TRP A 163 -5.17 -0.06 -4.35
CA TRP A 163 -3.75 -0.17 -4.01
C TRP A 163 -3.51 0.27 -2.57
N GLU A 164 -2.29 0.08 -2.11
CA GLU A 164 -1.88 0.54 -0.80
C GLU A 164 -0.82 1.62 -0.90
N ARG A 165 -0.91 2.61 -0.03
CA ARG A 165 0.12 3.62 0.14
C ARG A 165 0.41 3.87 1.62
N VAL A 166 1.62 4.32 1.90
CA VAL A 166 1.99 4.74 3.26
C VAL A 166 1.58 6.19 3.46
N VAL A 167 1.00 6.47 4.63
CA VAL A 167 0.66 7.78 5.13
C VAL A 167 1.54 8.05 6.34
N THR A 168 2.25 9.17 6.34
CA THR A 168 3.11 9.63 7.43
C THR A 168 2.48 10.80 8.18
N ALA A 169 3.08 11.21 9.27
CA ALA A 169 2.62 12.38 10.03
C ALA A 169 2.71 13.72 9.26
N ALA A 170 3.40 13.75 8.12
CA ALA A 170 3.36 14.91 7.22
C ALA A 170 2.01 15.06 6.52
N GLU A 171 1.37 13.92 6.16
CA GLU A 171 0.03 13.90 5.54
C GLU A 171 -1.10 13.81 6.56
N ASP A 172 -0.88 13.17 7.69
CA ASP A 172 -1.86 13.02 8.77
C ASP A 172 -1.22 13.41 10.11
N PRO A 173 -1.33 14.67 10.52
CA PRO A 173 -0.76 15.14 11.79
C PRO A 173 -1.29 14.42 13.03
N ALA A 174 -2.46 13.75 12.96
CA ALA A 174 -3.00 12.96 14.07
C ALA A 174 -2.14 11.71 14.40
N LEU A 175 -1.19 11.34 13.53
CA LEU A 175 -0.21 10.27 13.78
C LEU A 175 0.93 10.69 14.73
N ARG A 176 1.00 11.98 15.11
CA ARG A 176 2.01 12.47 16.06
C ARG A 176 1.67 12.05 17.48
N GLU A 177 2.70 11.64 18.22
CA GLU A 177 2.53 11.17 19.59
C GLU A 177 2.70 12.33 20.59
N VAL A 178 1.59 12.79 21.12
CA VAL A 178 1.56 13.93 22.07
C VAL A 178 2.18 13.58 23.43
N ALA A 179 2.18 12.31 23.83
CA ALA A 179 2.76 11.85 25.09
C ALA A 179 4.29 11.95 25.10
N LEU A 180 4.94 12.09 23.95
CA LEU A 180 6.39 12.23 23.84
C LEU A 180 6.88 13.69 23.96
N GLY A 181 6.02 14.60 24.42
CA GLY A 181 6.37 15.99 24.74
C GLY A 181 6.05 16.97 23.62
N SER A 182 6.49 18.23 23.79
CA SER A 182 6.12 19.34 22.90
C SER A 182 6.64 19.22 21.47
N ALA A 183 7.63 18.38 21.23
CA ALA A 183 8.13 18.12 19.87
C ALA A 183 7.16 17.26 19.05
N MET A 184 6.25 16.54 19.72
CA MET A 184 5.23 15.67 19.12
C MET A 184 5.77 14.85 17.93
N PRO A 185 6.81 14.02 18.14
CA PRO A 185 7.35 13.19 17.05
C PRO A 185 6.31 12.16 16.61
N ASP A 186 6.42 11.69 15.39
CA ASP A 186 5.75 10.46 14.99
C ASP A 186 6.53 9.24 15.50
N THR A 187 5.83 8.12 15.62
CA THR A 187 6.41 6.83 16.06
C THR A 187 6.28 5.76 15.00
N ALA A 188 5.36 5.93 14.08
CA ALA A 188 5.11 4.99 13.00
C ALA A 188 4.24 5.60 11.90
N ALA A 189 4.45 5.17 10.67
CA ALA A 189 3.55 5.44 9.54
C ALA A 189 2.38 4.45 9.52
N ARG A 190 1.43 4.67 8.62
CA ARG A 190 0.27 3.78 8.40
C ARG A 190 0.20 3.36 6.94
N THR A 191 -0.07 2.10 6.69
CA THR A 191 -0.45 1.64 5.34
C THR A 191 -1.96 1.81 5.18
N LYS A 192 -2.37 2.58 4.19
CA LYS A 192 -3.77 2.87 3.87
C LYS A 192 -4.17 2.13 2.60
N VAL A 193 -5.28 1.40 2.64
CA VAL A 193 -5.94 0.89 1.44
C VAL A 193 -6.66 2.04 0.76
N VAL A 194 -6.27 2.33 -0.46
CA VAL A 194 -6.89 3.33 -1.32
C VAL A 194 -7.74 2.63 -2.36
N TRP A 195 -8.96 3.10 -2.53
CA TRP A 195 -9.84 2.60 -3.57
C TRP A 195 -10.45 3.76 -4.38
N GLN A 196 -10.60 3.53 -5.66
CA GLN A 196 -11.24 4.48 -6.57
C GLN A 196 -12.14 3.72 -7.54
N VAL A 197 -13.36 4.23 -7.73
CA VAL A 197 -14.24 3.80 -8.82
C VAL A 197 -13.94 4.66 -10.03
N LEU A 198 -13.60 4.02 -11.14
CA LEU A 198 -13.16 4.67 -12.37
C LEU A 198 -13.96 4.15 -13.56
N PRO A 199 -14.19 4.98 -14.59
CA PRO A 199 -14.76 4.54 -15.85
C PRO A 199 -13.68 3.99 -16.79
N LEU A 200 -14.01 2.95 -17.54
CA LEU A 200 -13.18 2.39 -18.59
C LEU A 200 -14.01 2.30 -19.89
N PRO A 201 -13.72 3.10 -20.91
CA PRO A 201 -14.44 3.05 -22.18
C PRO A 201 -14.44 1.64 -22.78
N ALA A 202 -15.57 1.19 -23.33
CA ALA A 202 -15.72 -0.14 -23.93
C ALA A 202 -14.69 -0.41 -25.05
N ALA A 203 -14.31 0.62 -25.78
CA ALA A 203 -13.31 0.53 -26.83
C ALA A 203 -11.92 0.07 -26.32
N GLU A 204 -11.55 0.43 -25.10
CA GLU A 204 -10.30 -0.05 -24.48
C GLU A 204 -10.32 -1.54 -24.15
N LEU A 205 -11.54 -2.11 -23.97
CA LEU A 205 -11.77 -3.54 -23.81
C LEU A 205 -11.92 -4.27 -25.15
N GLY A 206 -11.94 -3.55 -26.27
CA GLY A 206 -12.23 -4.11 -27.61
C GLY A 206 -13.67 -4.59 -27.75
N ILE A 207 -14.62 -4.02 -27.00
CA ILE A 207 -16.04 -4.37 -27.03
C ILE A 207 -16.79 -3.27 -27.79
N GLU A 208 -17.41 -3.64 -28.91
CA GLU A 208 -18.22 -2.73 -29.73
C GLU A 208 -19.73 -2.88 -29.46
N ASP A 209 -20.16 -4.02 -28.92
CA ASP A 209 -21.56 -4.28 -28.57
C ASP A 209 -21.98 -3.49 -27.34
N HIS A 210 -23.15 -2.86 -27.40
CA HIS A 210 -23.73 -2.12 -26.27
C HIS A 210 -24.24 -3.02 -25.13
N THR A 211 -24.64 -4.25 -25.46
CA THR A 211 -25.22 -5.23 -24.53
C THR A 211 -24.51 -6.59 -24.63
N PRO A 212 -23.19 -6.63 -24.42
CA PRO A 212 -22.45 -7.87 -24.54
C PRO A 212 -22.80 -8.85 -23.41
N PRO A 213 -22.62 -10.16 -23.60
CA PRO A 213 -22.79 -11.14 -22.52
C PRO A 213 -21.84 -10.85 -21.36
N ILE A 214 -22.34 -11.00 -20.12
CA ILE A 214 -21.56 -10.77 -18.89
C ILE A 214 -20.22 -11.50 -18.88
N LYS A 215 -20.18 -12.74 -19.38
CA LYS A 215 -18.95 -13.55 -19.46
C LYS A 215 -17.87 -12.88 -20.32
N ASP A 216 -18.29 -12.22 -21.41
CA ASP A 216 -17.38 -11.60 -22.37
C ASP A 216 -16.82 -10.29 -21.80
N ILE A 217 -17.67 -9.50 -21.10
CA ILE A 217 -17.23 -8.31 -20.34
C ILE A 217 -16.19 -8.70 -19.30
N ARG A 218 -16.51 -9.70 -18.45
CA ARG A 218 -15.60 -10.16 -17.38
C ARG A 218 -14.28 -10.68 -17.94
N LYS A 219 -14.31 -11.41 -19.06
CA LYS A 219 -13.09 -11.90 -19.69
C LYS A 219 -12.24 -10.76 -20.25
N ALA A 220 -12.83 -9.84 -21.02
CA ALA A 220 -12.12 -8.70 -21.57
C ALA A 220 -11.51 -7.84 -20.47
N PHE A 221 -12.26 -7.60 -19.40
CA PHE A 221 -11.76 -6.87 -18.24
C PHE A 221 -10.60 -7.60 -17.54
N ALA A 222 -10.70 -8.91 -17.30
CA ALA A 222 -9.62 -9.69 -16.69
C ALA A 222 -8.34 -9.66 -17.54
N ASP A 223 -8.47 -9.71 -18.88
CA ASP A 223 -7.33 -9.59 -19.78
C ASP A 223 -6.71 -8.18 -19.74
N TRP A 224 -7.52 -7.14 -19.66
CA TRP A 224 -7.09 -5.76 -19.49
C TRP A 224 -6.41 -5.57 -18.12
N ALA A 225 -7.04 -5.99 -17.02
CA ALA A 225 -6.54 -5.87 -15.67
C ALA A 225 -5.15 -6.54 -15.50
N ARG A 226 -4.98 -7.74 -16.05
CA ARG A 226 -3.68 -8.43 -16.07
C ARG A 226 -2.59 -7.62 -16.77
N LYS A 227 -2.91 -6.97 -17.89
CA LYS A 227 -1.94 -6.09 -18.59
C LYS A 227 -1.58 -4.86 -17.74
N GLN A 228 -2.57 -4.29 -17.05
CA GLN A 228 -2.33 -3.12 -16.18
C GLN A 228 -1.53 -3.49 -14.93
N ALA A 229 -1.75 -4.66 -14.35
CA ALA A 229 -1.05 -5.12 -13.16
C ALA A 229 0.37 -5.66 -13.46
N ALA A 230 0.60 -6.17 -14.68
CA ALA A 230 1.89 -6.76 -15.04
C ALA A 230 3.03 -5.74 -14.93
N PRO A 231 4.18 -6.11 -14.32
CA PRO A 231 5.36 -5.27 -14.33
C PRO A 231 5.87 -5.12 -15.76
N GLY A 232 6.05 -3.87 -16.20
CA GLY A 232 6.51 -3.56 -17.56
C GLY A 232 8.02 -3.38 -17.68
N SER A 233 8.73 -3.35 -16.56
CA SER A 233 10.17 -3.05 -16.52
C SER A 233 10.86 -3.85 -15.43
N GLY A 234 12.20 -3.93 -15.51
CA GLY A 234 13.03 -4.55 -14.49
C GLY A 234 14.27 -3.69 -14.23
N LEU A 235 14.75 -3.73 -13.00
CA LEU A 235 15.96 -3.04 -12.59
C LEU A 235 16.91 -4.03 -11.91
N ALA A 236 18.21 -3.85 -12.12
CA ALA A 236 19.25 -4.47 -11.32
C ALA A 236 20.06 -3.39 -10.61
N ALA A 237 20.54 -3.70 -9.40
CA ALA A 237 21.39 -2.80 -8.64
C ALA A 237 22.68 -3.48 -8.20
N ARG A 238 23.75 -2.71 -8.08
CA ARG A 238 25.05 -3.16 -7.55
C ARG A 238 25.79 -2.03 -6.87
N SER A 239 26.84 -2.39 -6.16
CA SER A 239 27.87 -1.43 -5.74
C SER A 239 29.16 -1.67 -6.52
N GLU A 240 29.76 -0.60 -7.04
CA GLU A 240 31.02 -0.67 -7.81
C GLU A 240 32.22 -0.33 -6.93
N ARG A 241 33.31 -1.10 -7.09
CA ARG A 241 34.58 -0.78 -6.44
C ARG A 241 35.17 0.54 -6.99
N PRO A 242 35.69 1.44 -6.14
CA PRO A 242 36.34 2.65 -6.61
C PRO A 242 37.55 2.35 -7.51
N ASP A 243 37.73 3.11 -8.58
CA ASP A 243 38.88 2.99 -9.49
C ASP A 243 40.25 3.15 -8.78
N HIS A 244 40.30 3.80 -7.60
CA HIS A 244 41.51 4.08 -6.81
C HIS A 244 41.51 3.39 -5.42
N ALA A 245 40.71 2.33 -5.23
CA ALA A 245 40.68 1.63 -3.95
C ALA A 245 42.03 0.99 -3.56
N ASP A 246 42.90 0.76 -4.54
CA ASP A 246 44.24 0.21 -4.32
C ASP A 246 45.27 1.30 -3.89
N ASP A 247 44.95 2.58 -4.09
CA ASP A 247 45.81 3.70 -3.75
C ASP A 247 45.69 4.10 -2.26
N GLU A 248 44.56 3.78 -1.61
CA GLU A 248 44.27 4.07 -0.19
C GLU A 248 43.77 2.87 0.59
N PRO A 249 44.54 1.79 0.69
CA PRO A 249 44.07 0.51 1.28
C PRO A 249 43.79 0.58 2.79
N CYS A 250 44.23 1.63 3.46
CA CYS A 250 44.01 1.82 4.90
C CYS A 250 42.67 2.50 5.24
N LEU A 251 42.04 3.14 4.26
CA LEU A 251 40.79 3.88 4.45
C LEU A 251 39.56 3.13 3.91
N VAL A 252 39.77 2.22 2.97
CA VAL A 252 38.69 1.46 2.32
C VAL A 252 39.01 -0.02 2.41
N ALA A 253 38.07 -0.83 2.94
CA ALA A 253 38.24 -2.28 2.91
C ALA A 253 38.42 -2.76 1.45
N PRO A 254 39.34 -3.74 1.18
CA PRO A 254 39.73 -4.14 -0.18
C PRO A 254 38.57 -4.57 -1.08
N ASP A 255 37.46 -5.01 -0.48
CA ASP A 255 36.23 -5.47 -1.13
C ASP A 255 35.06 -4.46 -1.00
N ALA A 256 35.24 -3.35 -0.28
CA ALA A 256 34.21 -2.33 -0.12
C ALA A 256 33.95 -1.60 -1.43
N ARG A 257 32.68 -1.58 -1.80
CA ARG A 257 32.16 -0.94 -3.02
C ARG A 257 31.20 0.20 -2.70
N TYR A 258 30.35 0.03 -1.67
CA TYR A 258 29.55 1.09 -1.09
C TYR A 258 30.39 1.94 -0.12
N ARG A 259 30.31 3.26 -0.26
CA ARG A 259 31.16 4.23 0.44
C ARG A 259 30.39 5.26 1.26
N GLY A 260 29.08 5.11 1.35
CA GLY A 260 28.27 6.00 2.17
C GLY A 260 28.69 5.92 3.65
N PRO A 261 28.51 7.01 4.41
CA PRO A 261 28.91 7.08 5.83
C PRO A 261 28.06 6.21 6.73
N GLU A 262 26.91 5.78 6.29
CA GLU A 262 25.93 5.03 7.08
C GLU A 262 25.11 4.06 6.23
N ASN A 263 24.31 3.20 6.90
CA ASN A 263 23.36 2.33 6.21
C ASN A 263 22.23 3.18 5.64
N GLN A 264 21.89 2.94 4.38
CA GLN A 264 20.84 3.67 3.67
C GLN A 264 19.88 2.72 2.97
N LEU A 265 18.68 3.22 2.68
CA LEU A 265 17.69 2.54 1.85
C LEU A 265 17.41 3.42 0.63
N TYR A 266 18.17 3.18 -0.45
CA TYR A 266 17.94 3.89 -1.70
C TYR A 266 16.59 3.50 -2.30
N ARG A 267 15.86 4.52 -2.75
CA ARG A 267 14.68 4.38 -3.58
C ARG A 267 14.97 4.91 -4.97
N VAL A 268 14.72 4.10 -5.98
CA VAL A 268 14.68 4.51 -7.39
C VAL A 268 13.24 4.43 -7.83
N GLU A 269 12.68 5.54 -8.30
CA GLU A 269 11.26 5.64 -8.61
C GLU A 269 11.04 6.24 -9.99
N VAL A 270 10.18 5.64 -10.80
CA VAL A 270 9.74 6.17 -12.09
C VAL A 270 8.94 7.44 -11.85
N HIS A 271 9.38 8.54 -12.44
CA HIS A 271 8.70 9.83 -12.37
C HIS A 271 7.69 9.99 -13.51
N ASP A 272 8.14 10.12 -14.74
CA ASP A 272 7.27 10.06 -15.91
C ASP A 272 7.28 8.66 -16.47
N GLY A 273 6.10 8.09 -16.74
CA GLY A 273 5.94 6.76 -17.33
C GLY A 273 6.09 6.78 -18.86
N GLY A 274 5.93 5.60 -19.46
CA GLY A 274 6.01 5.41 -20.91
C GLY A 274 7.13 4.47 -21.34
N GLY A 275 7.55 4.55 -22.60
CA GLY A 275 8.77 3.86 -23.06
C GLY A 275 10.03 4.60 -22.65
N ALA A 276 11.21 3.98 -22.80
CA ALA A 276 12.50 4.56 -22.40
C ALA A 276 12.79 5.97 -22.94
N LYS A 277 12.21 6.32 -24.10
CA LYS A 277 12.40 7.68 -24.68
C LYS A 277 11.67 8.76 -23.88
N ASP A 278 10.58 8.40 -23.23
CA ASP A 278 9.69 9.33 -22.53
C ASP A 278 9.86 9.22 -21.01
N ALA A 279 10.19 8.03 -20.53
CA ALA A 279 10.31 7.73 -19.12
C ALA A 279 11.47 8.49 -18.46
N THR A 280 11.22 8.91 -17.21
CA THR A 280 12.21 9.51 -16.33
C THR A 280 12.17 8.83 -14.96
N PHE A 281 13.24 8.96 -14.19
CA PHE A 281 13.31 8.47 -12.83
C PHE A 281 13.91 9.50 -11.87
N LYS A 282 13.61 9.31 -10.61
CA LYS A 282 14.14 10.08 -9.48
C LYS A 282 14.64 9.10 -8.43
N TRP A 283 15.57 9.54 -7.56
CA TRP A 283 16.03 8.67 -6.50
C TRP A 283 16.26 9.42 -5.19
N SER A 284 16.13 8.70 -4.09
CA SER A 284 16.38 9.18 -2.73
C SER A 284 17.19 8.16 -1.95
N ARG A 285 18.14 8.62 -1.13
CA ARG A 285 18.95 7.78 -0.23
C ARG A 285 18.20 7.33 1.02
N GLU A 286 17.10 8.04 1.35
CA GLU A 286 16.27 7.80 2.54
C GLU A 286 14.84 7.34 2.16
N ASN A 287 14.71 6.54 1.10
CA ASN A 287 13.40 6.03 0.65
C ASN A 287 12.33 7.12 0.43
N GLY A 288 12.72 8.35 0.10
CA GLY A 288 11.78 9.47 -0.07
C GLY A 288 11.04 9.86 1.22
N SER A 289 11.63 9.59 2.38
CA SER A 289 11.04 9.89 3.70
C SER A 289 11.28 11.32 4.15
N VAL A 290 12.27 12.01 3.58
CA VAL A 290 12.61 13.39 3.97
C VAL A 290 11.55 14.34 3.44
N THR A 291 10.73 14.85 4.36
CA THR A 291 9.58 15.69 4.05
C THR A 291 9.52 16.92 4.95
N PHE A 292 9.02 18.03 4.39
CA PHE A 292 8.91 19.32 5.06
C PHE A 292 7.46 19.80 4.93
N PRO A 293 6.65 19.71 6.01
CA PRO A 293 5.28 20.23 6.00
C PRO A 293 5.25 21.72 5.67
N VAL A 294 4.27 22.13 4.88
CA VAL A 294 4.12 23.49 4.38
C VAL A 294 3.03 24.21 5.16
N ASP A 295 3.37 25.37 5.72
CA ASP A 295 2.42 26.26 6.39
C ASP A 295 1.75 27.21 5.38
N GLU A 296 2.52 27.76 4.41
CA GLU A 296 2.02 28.76 3.47
C GLU A 296 2.75 28.67 2.11
N LEU A 297 2.01 28.90 1.05
CA LEU A 297 2.53 29.01 -0.32
C LEU A 297 2.17 30.39 -0.90
N ASP A 298 3.20 31.18 -1.23
CA ASP A 298 3.09 32.49 -1.88
C ASP A 298 3.94 32.55 -3.15
N GLY A 299 3.31 32.25 -4.30
CA GLY A 299 3.99 32.14 -5.58
C GLY A 299 5.07 31.04 -5.55
N THR A 300 6.33 31.41 -5.65
CA THR A 300 7.49 30.51 -5.54
C THR A 300 8.04 30.37 -4.13
N TRP A 301 7.58 31.18 -3.18
CA TRP A 301 8.00 31.11 -1.79
C TRP A 301 7.11 30.17 -0.98
N VAL A 302 7.75 29.30 -0.23
CA VAL A 302 7.11 28.31 0.62
C VAL A 302 7.57 28.51 2.06
N ALA A 303 6.64 28.71 2.98
CA ALA A 303 6.91 28.71 4.40
C ALA A 303 6.76 27.27 4.95
N LEU A 304 7.79 26.80 5.65
CA LEU A 304 7.84 25.43 6.20
C LEU A 304 7.46 25.44 7.69
N ALA A 305 6.64 24.48 8.09
CA ALA A 305 6.29 24.27 9.49
C ALA A 305 7.52 23.91 10.34
N THR A 306 8.38 23.05 9.78
CA THR A 306 9.64 22.61 10.42
C THR A 306 10.76 22.53 9.38
N LEU A 307 11.98 22.68 9.82
CA LEU A 307 13.19 22.36 9.08
C LEU A 307 13.56 20.88 9.31
N GLY A 308 14.60 20.39 8.64
CA GLY A 308 15.16 19.06 8.86
C GLY A 308 15.64 18.85 10.31
N GLY A 309 15.78 17.60 10.71
CA GLY A 309 16.24 17.23 12.04
C GLY A 309 17.73 17.50 12.27
N ASP A 310 18.50 17.56 11.20
CA ASP A 310 19.93 17.84 11.16
C ASP A 310 20.36 18.35 9.78
N ASP A 311 21.61 18.77 9.65
CA ASP A 311 22.17 19.33 8.38
C ASP A 311 22.07 18.35 7.19
N LYS A 312 22.04 17.03 7.44
CA LYS A 312 21.91 16.00 6.40
C LYS A 312 20.47 15.91 5.88
N LEU A 313 19.51 16.02 6.79
CA LEU A 313 18.07 15.88 6.49
C LEU A 313 17.45 17.23 6.11
N ASP A 314 18.22 18.34 6.14
CA ASP A 314 17.72 19.65 5.77
C ASP A 314 17.76 19.87 4.24
N LEU A 315 17.13 20.96 3.78
CA LEU A 315 17.17 21.40 2.38
C LEU A 315 18.42 22.23 2.11
N ASN A 316 18.95 22.06 0.91
CA ASN A 316 20.07 22.86 0.38
C ASN A 316 19.69 23.52 -0.95
N VAL A 317 20.34 24.64 -1.25
CA VAL A 317 20.19 25.26 -2.57
C VAL A 317 20.68 24.28 -3.65
N GLY A 318 19.85 24.04 -4.63
CA GLY A 318 20.09 23.07 -5.69
C GLY A 318 19.33 21.75 -5.55
N ASP A 319 18.84 21.43 -4.36
CA ASP A 319 18.03 20.21 -4.12
C ASP A 319 16.78 20.17 -4.98
N ARG A 320 16.37 18.98 -5.34
CA ARG A 320 15.11 18.72 -6.03
C ARG A 320 14.03 18.37 -5.02
N VAL A 321 12.89 19.01 -5.15
CA VAL A 321 11.73 18.76 -4.30
C VAL A 321 10.50 18.48 -5.13
N GLU A 322 9.68 17.59 -4.63
CA GLU A 322 8.34 17.31 -5.11
C GLU A 322 7.34 17.99 -4.18
N PHE A 323 6.45 18.83 -4.73
CA PHE A 323 5.38 19.42 -3.97
C PHE A 323 4.21 18.44 -3.93
N VAL A 324 3.84 17.98 -2.75
CA VAL A 324 2.87 16.90 -2.54
C VAL A 324 1.79 17.37 -1.57
N ASP A 325 0.55 16.96 -1.82
CA ASP A 325 -0.53 16.97 -0.85
C ASP A 325 -1.30 15.64 -0.93
N THR A 326 -2.27 15.44 -0.05
CA THR A 326 -3.06 14.20 -0.01
C THR A 326 -3.77 13.90 -1.33
N ALA A 327 -4.26 14.92 -2.04
CA ALA A 327 -4.91 14.74 -3.34
C ALA A 327 -3.92 14.29 -4.41
N TYR A 328 -2.77 14.94 -4.47
CA TYR A 328 -1.70 14.58 -5.40
C TYR A 328 -1.21 13.14 -5.15
N ALA A 329 -0.92 12.79 -3.90
CA ALA A 329 -0.49 11.44 -3.52
C ALA A 329 -1.53 10.36 -3.88
N SER A 330 -2.83 10.67 -3.77
CA SER A 330 -3.91 9.74 -4.09
C SER A 330 -4.17 9.62 -5.60
N ARG A 331 -3.82 10.61 -6.40
CA ARG A 331 -3.98 10.57 -7.86
C ARG A 331 -2.88 9.75 -8.55
N GLY A 332 -1.69 9.66 -7.94
CA GLY A 332 -0.56 8.95 -8.51
C GLY A 332 -0.05 9.56 -9.83
N GLU A 333 -0.14 10.88 -9.96
CA GLU A 333 0.32 11.63 -11.13
C GLU A 333 1.71 12.23 -10.86
N ALA A 334 2.50 12.47 -11.91
CA ALA A 334 3.76 13.16 -11.81
C ALA A 334 3.55 14.66 -12.10
N ALA A 335 4.11 15.53 -11.25
CA ALA A 335 4.25 16.95 -11.50
C ALA A 335 5.76 17.31 -11.57
N PRO A 336 6.16 18.36 -12.29
CA PRO A 336 7.57 18.73 -12.40
C PRO A 336 8.23 18.87 -11.03
N LEU A 337 9.41 18.29 -10.87
CA LEU A 337 10.23 18.47 -9.67
C LEU A 337 10.85 19.87 -9.69
N LEU A 338 10.68 20.59 -8.60
CA LEU A 338 11.14 21.97 -8.46
C LEU A 338 12.55 21.98 -7.85
N ARG A 339 13.34 23.00 -8.17
CA ARG A 339 14.67 23.18 -7.59
C ARG A 339 14.58 24.22 -6.47
N VAL A 340 15.24 23.95 -5.36
CA VAL A 340 15.47 24.93 -4.30
C VAL A 340 16.47 25.98 -4.80
N GLU A 341 16.07 27.25 -4.86
CA GLU A 341 16.90 28.34 -5.34
C GLU A 341 17.47 29.23 -4.24
N GLU A 342 16.72 29.37 -3.15
CA GLU A 342 17.09 30.22 -2.04
C GLU A 342 16.50 29.67 -0.73
N LEU A 343 17.25 29.85 0.36
CA LEU A 343 16.86 29.44 1.69
C LEU A 343 16.93 30.65 2.63
N ASP A 344 15.82 30.94 3.29
CA ASP A 344 15.75 31.84 4.45
C ASP A 344 15.53 31.00 5.71
N LEU A 345 16.62 30.50 6.28
CA LEU A 345 16.55 29.60 7.46
C LEU A 345 15.91 30.28 8.68
N PRO A 346 16.23 31.56 9.04
CA PRO A 346 15.56 32.24 10.12
C PRO A 346 14.05 32.36 9.93
N GLY A 347 13.61 32.62 8.69
CA GLY A 347 12.20 32.70 8.32
C GLY A 347 11.56 31.35 8.04
N ARG A 348 12.32 30.26 8.03
CA ARG A 348 11.88 28.93 7.59
C ARG A 348 11.20 28.97 6.22
N ARG A 349 11.77 29.74 5.30
CA ARG A 349 11.20 29.92 3.96
C ARG A 349 12.16 29.41 2.89
N VAL A 350 11.58 28.85 1.85
CA VAL A 350 12.28 28.28 0.70
C VAL A 350 11.72 28.91 -0.56
N ARG A 351 12.59 29.38 -1.47
CA ARG A 351 12.18 29.78 -2.80
C ARG A 351 12.44 28.66 -3.80
N LEU A 352 11.40 28.29 -4.51
CA LEU A 352 11.45 27.27 -5.55
C LEU A 352 11.69 27.88 -6.93
N SER A 353 12.19 27.07 -7.86
CA SER A 353 12.51 27.47 -9.25
C SER A 353 11.31 27.88 -10.08
N ASP A 354 10.14 27.43 -9.70
CA ASP A 354 8.86 27.73 -10.34
C ASP A 354 7.73 27.61 -9.32
N GLU A 355 6.55 28.11 -9.67
CA GLU A 355 5.34 27.96 -8.86
C GLU A 355 4.79 26.52 -9.00
N PRO A 356 4.39 25.87 -7.90
CA PRO A 356 3.72 24.57 -7.97
C PRO A 356 2.47 24.62 -8.86
N GLY A 357 2.17 23.51 -9.51
CA GLY A 357 1.02 23.41 -10.40
C GLY A 357 -0.30 23.87 -9.75
N PRO A 358 -1.25 24.35 -10.53
CA PRO A 358 -2.55 24.78 -9.99
C PRO A 358 -3.24 23.60 -9.29
N GLY A 359 -3.76 23.84 -8.09
CA GLY A 359 -4.48 22.84 -7.31
C GLY A 359 -3.63 22.00 -6.32
N VAL A 360 -2.30 22.11 -6.37
CA VAL A 360 -1.42 21.46 -5.38
C VAL A 360 -0.96 22.47 -4.34
N GLY A 361 -1.00 22.10 -3.07
CA GLY A 361 -0.45 22.89 -1.96
C GLY A 361 -1.24 24.13 -1.55
N ARG A 362 -2.39 24.40 -2.16
CA ARG A 362 -3.21 25.59 -1.89
C ARG A 362 -4.35 25.34 -0.91
N ARG A 363 -4.51 24.10 -0.46
CA ARG A 363 -5.53 23.66 0.47
C ARG A 363 -4.88 23.09 1.72
N PRO A 364 -4.80 23.86 2.82
CA PRO A 364 -4.15 23.41 4.06
C PRO A 364 -4.75 22.11 4.63
N GLU A 365 -6.04 21.87 4.41
CA GLU A 365 -6.74 20.66 4.80
C GLU A 365 -6.25 19.38 4.10
N LEU A 366 -5.46 19.52 3.04
CA LEU A 366 -4.79 18.41 2.34
C LEU A 366 -3.35 18.20 2.79
N HIS A 367 -2.92 18.90 3.84
CA HIS A 367 -1.61 18.75 4.47
C HIS A 367 -0.46 18.77 3.47
N PRO A 368 -0.22 19.88 2.75
CA PRO A 368 0.84 19.97 1.76
C PRO A 368 2.22 19.88 2.42
N PHE A 369 3.17 19.26 1.71
CA PHE A 369 4.56 19.16 2.12
C PHE A 369 5.50 19.11 0.90
N LEU A 370 6.76 19.45 1.12
CA LEU A 370 7.84 19.20 0.16
C LEU A 370 8.47 17.85 0.47
N ARG A 371 8.74 17.02 -0.54
CA ARG A 371 9.54 15.80 -0.45
C ARG A 371 10.85 16.02 -1.18
N ARG A 372 11.99 15.78 -0.51
CA ARG A 372 13.31 15.89 -1.10
C ARG A 372 13.69 14.67 -1.92
N TRP A 373 14.30 14.90 -3.06
CA TRP A 373 14.93 13.91 -3.92
C TRP A 373 16.42 14.24 -4.06
N ASP A 374 17.28 13.21 -4.05
CA ASP A 374 18.73 13.39 -3.89
C ASP A 374 19.52 13.39 -5.23
N HIS A 375 18.83 13.28 -6.37
CA HIS A 375 19.48 13.37 -7.67
C HIS A 375 19.76 14.82 -8.10
N HIS A 376 20.90 15.01 -8.79
CA HIS A 376 21.34 16.31 -9.26
C HIS A 376 21.74 16.26 -10.74
N GLU A 377 21.75 17.40 -11.42
CA GLU A 377 22.32 17.55 -12.77
C GLU A 377 23.81 17.18 -12.76
N GLY A 378 24.21 16.22 -13.60
CA GLY A 378 25.63 15.85 -13.76
C GLY A 378 26.19 14.97 -12.64
N GLY A 379 25.36 14.32 -11.85
CA GLY A 379 25.74 13.54 -10.67
C GLY A 379 26.58 12.27 -10.90
N GLY A 380 27.04 11.98 -12.10
CA GLY A 380 27.89 10.83 -12.39
C GLY A 380 29.35 11.22 -12.67
N ARG A 381 30.32 10.79 -11.86
CA ARG A 381 31.76 11.01 -12.07
C ARG A 381 32.26 10.63 -13.48
N LYS A 382 31.58 9.78 -14.22
CA LYS A 382 31.93 9.36 -15.59
C LYS A 382 31.52 10.39 -16.66
N ALA A 383 30.52 11.24 -16.39
CA ALA A 383 30.11 12.30 -17.30
C ALA A 383 31.22 13.32 -17.54
N VAL A 384 32.01 13.62 -16.53
CA VAL A 384 33.13 14.60 -16.62
C VAL A 384 34.30 14.06 -17.47
N LYS A 385 34.57 12.74 -17.46
CA LYS A 385 35.70 12.14 -18.21
C LYS A 385 35.41 11.89 -19.70
N ARG A 386 34.18 11.86 -20.15
CA ARG A 386 33.81 11.55 -21.54
C ARG A 386 33.41 12.73 -22.40
N GLY A 387 33.43 13.96 -21.87
CA GLY A 387 32.90 15.10 -22.62
C GLY A 387 31.42 14.95 -22.94
N ALA A 388 30.73 14.08 -22.20
CA ALA A 388 29.30 13.83 -22.32
C ALA A 388 28.58 15.14 -21.95
N ARG A 389 27.68 15.54 -22.83
CA ARG A 389 26.71 16.62 -22.59
C ARG A 389 26.04 16.32 -21.25
N ALA A 390 26.10 17.26 -20.29
CA ALA A 390 25.42 17.12 -19.01
C ALA A 390 24.01 16.61 -19.26
N GLU A 391 23.64 15.49 -18.63
CA GLU A 391 22.32 14.92 -18.77
C GLU A 391 21.28 15.98 -18.40
N ARG A 392 20.49 16.36 -19.40
CA ARG A 392 19.50 17.40 -19.22
C ARG A 392 18.29 16.78 -18.54
N LEU A 393 18.04 17.16 -17.30
CA LEU A 393 16.83 16.74 -16.59
C LEU A 393 15.57 17.07 -17.41
N ARG A 394 14.61 16.16 -17.39
CA ARG A 394 13.27 16.37 -17.95
C ARG A 394 12.28 16.48 -16.80
N HIS A 395 11.52 17.55 -16.71
CA HIS A 395 10.64 17.86 -15.59
C HIS A 395 11.34 17.77 -14.22
N GLY A 396 12.65 18.05 -14.18
CA GLY A 396 13.46 17.94 -12.98
C GLY A 396 13.96 16.53 -12.65
N ALA A 397 13.57 15.49 -13.38
CA ALA A 397 13.95 14.09 -13.20
C ALA A 397 14.98 13.62 -14.22
N LEU A 398 15.69 12.53 -13.91
CA LEU A 398 16.71 11.92 -14.78
C LEU A 398 16.02 11.09 -15.89
N PRO A 399 16.51 11.13 -17.14
CA PRO A 399 16.00 10.24 -18.19
C PRO A 399 16.36 8.78 -17.89
N VAL A 400 15.48 7.86 -18.25
CA VAL A 400 15.78 6.43 -18.18
C VAL A 400 16.71 6.07 -19.35
N GLU A 401 17.88 5.52 -19.05
CA GLU A 401 18.82 4.96 -20.01
C GLU A 401 18.88 3.44 -19.83
N GLU A 402 18.38 2.70 -20.81
CA GLU A 402 18.32 1.24 -20.78
C GLU A 402 19.63 0.59 -21.23
N GLY A 403 19.98 -0.54 -20.63
CA GLY A 403 21.12 -1.35 -21.08
C GLY A 403 22.48 -0.86 -20.61
N GLU A 404 22.54 0.19 -19.78
CA GLU A 404 23.77 0.73 -19.22
C GLU A 404 23.67 0.87 -17.69
N TRP A 405 24.81 0.76 -17.00
CA TRP A 405 24.90 1.00 -15.57
C TRP A 405 24.97 2.50 -15.29
N LEU A 406 23.99 3.01 -14.60
CA LEU A 406 23.84 4.41 -14.21
C LEU A 406 24.30 4.59 -12.77
N PRO A 407 25.29 5.43 -12.50
CA PRO A 407 25.73 5.73 -11.14
C PRO A 407 24.71 6.64 -10.44
N LEU A 408 24.35 6.30 -9.21
CA LEU A 408 23.61 7.18 -8.31
C LEU A 408 24.62 8.02 -7.51
N GLU A 409 25.06 7.49 -6.37
CA GLU A 409 26.11 8.07 -5.53
C GLU A 409 26.86 6.96 -4.77
N ASP A 410 27.96 7.29 -4.12
CA ASP A 410 28.72 6.42 -3.20
C ASP A 410 29.00 5.00 -3.70
N GLY A 411 29.11 4.84 -5.04
CA GLY A 411 29.37 3.56 -5.69
C GLY A 411 28.12 2.72 -5.93
N VAL A 412 26.94 3.20 -5.61
CA VAL A 412 25.67 2.53 -5.97
C VAL A 412 25.36 2.80 -7.44
N GLU A 413 25.08 1.73 -8.19
CA GLU A 413 24.72 1.79 -9.60
C GLU A 413 23.43 1.00 -9.85
N VAL A 414 22.65 1.45 -10.84
CA VAL A 414 21.42 0.80 -11.29
C VAL A 414 21.47 0.55 -12.79
N TYR A 415 20.73 -0.47 -13.23
CA TYR A 415 20.64 -0.89 -14.62
C TYR A 415 19.17 -1.15 -14.96
N PHE A 416 18.63 -0.42 -15.90
CA PHE A 416 17.28 -0.64 -16.42
C PHE A 416 17.31 -1.66 -17.56
N ALA A 417 16.40 -2.65 -17.48
CA ALA A 417 16.28 -3.69 -18.50
C ALA A 417 15.87 -3.10 -19.86
N PRO A 418 16.44 -3.57 -20.98
CA PRO A 418 16.07 -3.08 -22.31
C PRO A 418 14.61 -3.38 -22.68
N ARG A 419 13.98 -2.46 -23.37
CA ARG A 419 12.59 -2.56 -23.85
C ARG A 419 11.55 -2.58 -22.75
N GLY A 420 11.82 -1.86 -21.65
CA GLY A 420 10.88 -1.67 -20.57
C GLY A 420 9.71 -0.76 -20.95
N THR A 421 8.59 -0.96 -20.26
CA THR A 421 7.48 -0.01 -20.18
C THR A 421 7.37 0.41 -18.73
N TYR A 422 7.45 1.69 -18.48
CA TYR A 422 7.55 2.27 -17.15
C TYR A 422 6.23 2.88 -16.74
N ARG A 423 5.80 2.64 -15.50
CA ARG A 423 4.61 3.27 -14.91
C ARG A 423 5.05 4.29 -13.88
N THR A 424 4.47 5.48 -13.90
CA THR A 424 4.66 6.50 -12.87
C THR A 424 4.41 5.91 -11.48
N GLY A 425 5.36 6.11 -10.56
CA GLY A 425 5.30 5.60 -9.20
C GLY A 425 5.83 4.18 -9.00
N ASP A 426 6.14 3.40 -10.04
CA ASP A 426 6.87 2.14 -9.89
C ASP A 426 8.24 2.42 -9.25
N TYR A 427 8.65 1.61 -8.27
CA TYR A 427 9.88 1.86 -7.53
C TYR A 427 10.62 0.59 -7.14
N TRP A 428 11.93 0.72 -6.87
CA TRP A 428 12.81 -0.31 -6.34
C TRP A 428 13.50 0.20 -5.08
N LEU A 429 13.71 -0.72 -4.12
CA LEU A 429 14.40 -0.44 -2.85
C LEU A 429 15.74 -1.16 -2.83
N ILE A 430 16.81 -0.42 -2.55
CA ILE A 430 18.19 -0.92 -2.60
C ILE A 430 18.83 -0.63 -1.24
N PRO A 431 18.81 -1.59 -0.29
CA PRO A 431 19.49 -1.41 0.99
C PRO A 431 21.01 -1.40 0.80
N ALA A 432 21.68 -0.34 1.21
CA ALA A 432 23.14 -0.22 1.22
C ALA A 432 23.67 -0.34 2.65
N ARG A 433 24.75 -1.12 2.83
CA ARG A 433 25.28 -1.48 4.15
C ARG A 433 26.76 -1.16 4.27
N THR A 434 27.10 -0.32 5.24
CA THR A 434 28.48 0.08 5.54
C THR A 434 29.34 -1.11 6.01
N ALA A 435 28.76 -1.99 6.84
CA ALA A 435 29.50 -3.13 7.40
C ALA A 435 30.00 -4.12 6.34
N THR A 436 29.27 -4.27 5.24
CA THR A 436 29.67 -5.14 4.12
C THR A 436 30.27 -4.37 2.95
N GLY A 437 30.11 -3.04 2.92
CA GLY A 437 30.45 -2.20 1.79
C GLY A 437 29.70 -2.58 0.52
N GLN A 438 28.48 -3.11 0.64
CA GLN A 438 27.69 -3.63 -0.48
C GLN A 438 26.22 -3.21 -0.38
N VAL A 439 25.53 -3.32 -1.52
CA VAL A 439 24.07 -3.28 -1.55
C VAL A 439 23.51 -4.70 -1.36
N GLU A 440 22.39 -4.79 -0.63
CA GLU A 440 21.63 -6.03 -0.49
C GLU A 440 20.72 -6.19 -1.72
N TRP A 441 21.22 -6.88 -2.76
CA TRP A 441 20.48 -7.11 -4.00
C TRP A 441 20.56 -8.59 -4.40
N PRO A 442 19.47 -9.18 -4.93
CA PRO A 442 19.49 -10.55 -5.42
C PRO A 442 20.54 -10.75 -6.52
N ALA A 443 21.27 -11.85 -6.44
CA ALA A 443 22.33 -12.19 -7.39
C ALA A 443 22.33 -13.69 -7.70
N ASP A 444 22.80 -14.04 -8.90
CA ASP A 444 22.99 -15.42 -9.30
C ASP A 444 24.24 -16.05 -8.62
N ALA A 445 24.47 -17.33 -8.89
CA ALA A 445 25.63 -18.07 -8.36
C ALA A 445 26.99 -17.47 -8.76
N ALA A 446 27.04 -16.69 -9.85
CA ALA A 446 28.23 -15.97 -10.30
C ALA A 446 28.31 -14.54 -9.72
N ARG A 447 27.45 -14.20 -8.74
CA ARG A 447 27.31 -12.87 -8.12
C ARG A 447 26.91 -11.76 -9.11
N ARG A 448 26.25 -12.09 -10.21
CA ARG A 448 25.70 -11.08 -11.12
C ARG A 448 24.33 -10.65 -10.59
N PRO A 449 24.09 -9.34 -10.46
CA PRO A 449 22.80 -8.84 -10.01
C PRO A 449 21.66 -9.33 -10.91
N LEU A 450 20.56 -9.79 -10.30
CA LEU A 450 19.36 -10.19 -11.03
C LEU A 450 18.53 -8.97 -11.38
N LEU A 451 17.76 -9.08 -12.46
CA LEU A 451 16.74 -8.11 -12.80
C LEU A 451 15.49 -8.41 -11.96
N GLU A 452 15.12 -7.44 -11.12
CA GLU A 452 13.94 -7.52 -10.27
C GLU A 452 12.81 -6.64 -10.83
N PRO A 453 11.56 -7.10 -10.75
CA PRO A 453 10.41 -6.25 -11.03
C PRO A 453 10.31 -5.13 -9.99
N PRO A 454 9.50 -4.06 -10.22
CA PRO A 454 9.26 -3.03 -9.21
C PRO A 454 8.78 -3.63 -7.88
N SER A 455 9.26 -3.07 -6.77
CA SER A 455 8.82 -3.39 -5.40
C SER A 455 7.40 -2.90 -5.09
N GLY A 456 6.79 -2.16 -5.97
CA GLY A 456 5.44 -1.59 -5.97
C GLY A 456 5.34 -0.51 -7.06
N ILE A 457 4.17 0.07 -7.34
CA ILE A 457 2.92 -0.05 -6.59
C ILE A 457 2.15 -1.26 -7.12
N GLU A 458 1.72 -2.17 -6.23
CA GLU A 458 0.79 -3.23 -6.62
C GLU A 458 -0.61 -2.64 -6.76
N VAL A 459 -1.24 -2.88 -7.90
CA VAL A 459 -2.57 -2.35 -8.22
C VAL A 459 -3.49 -3.51 -8.55
N HIS A 460 -4.66 -3.52 -7.92
CA HIS A 460 -5.67 -4.56 -8.06
C HIS A 460 -6.94 -3.97 -8.67
N PHE A 461 -7.69 -4.79 -9.41
CA PHE A 461 -8.83 -4.33 -10.17
C PHE A 461 -10.03 -5.27 -10.02
N ALA A 462 -11.24 -4.71 -9.93
CA ALA A 462 -12.48 -5.49 -9.96
C ALA A 462 -13.55 -4.80 -10.81
N PRO A 463 -14.28 -5.52 -11.69
CA PRO A 463 -15.38 -4.94 -12.45
C PRO A 463 -16.60 -4.76 -11.55
N LEU A 464 -17.29 -3.62 -11.66
CA LEU A 464 -18.46 -3.31 -10.84
C LEU A 464 -19.75 -3.33 -11.64
N ALA A 465 -19.83 -2.58 -12.73
CA ALA A 465 -21.03 -2.47 -13.54
C ALA A 465 -20.71 -2.07 -14.98
N TRP A 466 -21.54 -2.54 -15.91
CA TRP A 466 -21.54 -2.08 -17.29
C TRP A 466 -22.55 -0.95 -17.44
N VAL A 467 -22.13 0.18 -17.95
CA VAL A 467 -22.96 1.39 -18.09
C VAL A 467 -23.22 1.60 -19.58
N ALA A 468 -24.43 1.27 -20.03
CA ALA A 468 -24.81 1.31 -21.45
C ALA A 468 -25.90 2.37 -21.77
N GLY A 469 -26.11 3.35 -20.89
CA GLY A 469 -27.12 4.38 -21.00
C GLY A 469 -27.53 4.87 -19.62
N GLU A 470 -28.82 5.09 -19.39
CA GLU A 470 -29.35 5.60 -18.13
C GLU A 470 -29.24 4.62 -16.94
N GLN A 471 -28.86 3.38 -17.19
CA GLN A 471 -28.73 2.33 -16.17
C GLN A 471 -27.33 1.73 -16.15
N ALA A 472 -26.85 1.42 -14.95
CA ALA A 472 -25.59 0.72 -14.73
C ALA A 472 -25.87 -0.80 -14.64
N GLU A 473 -26.23 -1.41 -15.75
CA GLU A 473 -26.57 -2.83 -15.87
C GLU A 473 -25.89 -3.46 -17.09
N PRO A 474 -25.42 -4.73 -16.98
CA PRO A 474 -25.54 -5.62 -15.82
C PRO A 474 -24.57 -5.28 -14.67
N ASP A 475 -24.99 -5.62 -13.44
CA ASP A 475 -24.13 -5.64 -12.25
C ASP A 475 -23.09 -6.76 -12.41
N LEU A 476 -21.82 -6.42 -12.36
CA LEU A 476 -20.70 -7.36 -12.57
C LEU A 476 -20.07 -7.83 -11.27
N ARG A 477 -20.49 -7.29 -10.13
CA ARG A 477 -19.97 -7.69 -8.82
C ARG A 477 -20.28 -9.16 -8.54
N ARG A 478 -19.46 -9.76 -7.68
CA ARG A 478 -19.68 -11.11 -7.15
C ARG A 478 -20.04 -11.01 -5.67
N ALA A 479 -20.92 -11.90 -5.23
CA ALA A 479 -21.26 -12.03 -3.81
C ALA A 479 -21.00 -13.45 -3.34
N PHE A 480 -20.51 -13.57 -2.10
CA PHE A 480 -20.31 -14.85 -1.43
C PHE A 480 -21.19 -14.95 -0.17
N ARG A 481 -21.55 -16.16 0.21
CA ARG A 481 -22.23 -16.45 1.47
C ARG A 481 -21.19 -16.92 2.50
N PRO A 482 -21.40 -16.66 3.80
CA PRO A 482 -20.60 -17.29 4.84
C PRO A 482 -20.58 -18.82 4.68
N LEU A 483 -19.46 -19.44 5.04
CA LEU A 483 -19.34 -20.92 5.01
C LEU A 483 -20.32 -21.58 6.00
N ALA A 484 -20.55 -20.95 7.16
CA ALA A 484 -21.62 -21.34 8.07
C ALA A 484 -22.95 -20.82 7.50
N ALA A 485 -23.73 -21.72 6.93
CA ALA A 485 -25.13 -21.47 6.61
C ALA A 485 -25.99 -21.91 7.77
N ASP A 486 -27.18 -21.31 7.91
CA ASP A 486 -28.21 -21.86 8.80
C ASP A 486 -28.43 -23.34 8.43
N ILE A 487 -28.35 -24.21 9.42
CA ILE A 487 -28.75 -25.60 9.22
C ILE A 487 -30.24 -25.51 8.83
N PRO A 488 -30.63 -25.97 7.63
CA PRO A 488 -32.06 -26.00 7.29
C PRO A 488 -32.77 -26.69 8.45
N ALA A 489 -33.85 -26.08 8.95
CA ALA A 489 -34.70 -26.78 9.89
C ALA A 489 -34.95 -28.16 9.28
N ALA A 490 -34.50 -29.18 9.97
CA ALA A 490 -34.65 -30.53 9.47
C ALA A 490 -36.15 -30.70 9.24
N ASP A 491 -36.57 -30.93 8.00
CA ASP A 491 -37.88 -31.50 7.76
C ASP A 491 -37.85 -32.81 8.52
N ASP A 492 -38.56 -32.86 9.63
CA ASP A 492 -38.64 -34.08 10.46
C ASP A 492 -39.03 -35.29 9.61
N ASP A 493 -39.79 -35.08 8.54
CA ASP A 493 -40.15 -36.08 7.53
C ASP A 493 -38.95 -36.56 6.69
N ALA A 494 -37.98 -35.67 6.36
CA ALA A 494 -36.78 -36.06 5.60
C ALA A 494 -35.79 -36.85 6.47
N LEU A 495 -35.66 -36.49 7.75
CA LEU A 495 -34.83 -37.25 8.71
C LEU A 495 -35.43 -38.59 9.04
N ALA A 496 -36.78 -38.68 9.11
CA ALA A 496 -37.47 -39.95 9.26
C ALA A 496 -37.27 -40.86 8.04
N ALA A 497 -37.37 -40.31 6.83
CA ALA A 497 -37.13 -41.04 5.58
C ALA A 497 -35.68 -41.53 5.43
N GLU A 498 -34.68 -40.71 5.81
CA GLU A 498 -33.26 -41.13 5.82
C GLU A 498 -32.99 -42.19 6.91
N ALA A 499 -33.65 -42.09 8.07
CA ALA A 499 -33.51 -43.07 9.14
C ALA A 499 -34.16 -44.41 8.74
N GLU A 500 -35.32 -44.39 8.08
CA GLU A 500 -35.95 -45.60 7.51
C GLU A 500 -35.09 -46.23 6.41
N ALA A 501 -34.53 -45.41 5.46
CA ALA A 501 -33.68 -45.92 4.41
C ALA A 501 -32.41 -46.58 4.96
N ARG A 502 -31.80 -46.03 6.01
CA ARG A 502 -30.63 -46.62 6.68
C ARG A 502 -31.01 -47.89 7.48
N ALA A 503 -32.19 -47.94 8.05
CA ALA A 503 -32.65 -49.12 8.74
C ALA A 503 -32.94 -50.27 7.77
N GLU A 504 -33.51 -49.98 6.59
CA GLU A 504 -33.71 -50.97 5.52
C GLU A 504 -32.40 -51.48 4.93
N GLU A 505 -31.39 -50.60 4.76
CA GLU A 505 -30.06 -50.98 4.29
C GLU A 505 -29.32 -51.87 5.29
N GLN A 506 -29.50 -51.65 6.59
CA GLN A 506 -28.95 -52.51 7.66
C GLN A 506 -29.70 -53.84 7.82
N ALA A 507 -31.00 -53.86 7.53
CA ALA A 507 -31.81 -55.10 7.58
C ALA A 507 -31.60 -56.02 6.37
N GLY A 508 -31.02 -55.50 5.27
CA GLY A 508 -30.78 -56.24 4.03
C GLY A 508 -29.49 -57.06 4.00
N TYR A 509 -28.65 -57.03 5.03
CA TYR A 509 -27.49 -57.91 5.12
C TYR A 509 -27.87 -59.24 5.78
N PRO A 510 -27.83 -60.37 5.04
CA PRO A 510 -28.04 -61.69 5.67
C PRO A 510 -26.89 -61.99 6.61
N ALA A 511 -27.22 -62.38 7.82
CA ALA A 511 -26.28 -62.92 8.79
C ALA A 511 -25.60 -64.16 8.19
N ASP A 512 -24.35 -64.08 7.89
CA ASP A 512 -23.55 -65.20 7.42
C ASP A 512 -23.22 -66.08 8.63
N GLU A 513 -24.03 -67.15 8.81
CA GLU A 513 -23.72 -68.28 9.68
C GLU A 513 -22.65 -69.12 8.98
N THR A 514 -21.40 -68.98 9.37
CA THR A 514 -20.50 -70.14 9.40
C THR A 514 -19.17 -69.85 10.10
N SER A 515 -18.91 -70.72 10.96
CA SER A 515 -17.74 -71.42 11.45
C SER A 515 -17.13 -70.87 12.74
N GLY A 516 -17.46 -71.63 13.78
CA GLY A 516 -16.70 -71.72 15.00
C GLY A 516 -15.35 -72.38 14.78
N ALA A 517 -14.33 -71.75 15.28
CA ALA A 517 -13.11 -72.43 15.70
C ALA A 517 -12.64 -71.75 16.98
N GLY A 518 -12.80 -72.52 18.08
CA GLY A 518 -12.31 -72.13 19.39
C GLY A 518 -10.78 -72.05 19.41
N TYR A 519 -10.31 -71.05 20.10
CA TYR A 519 -8.98 -71.11 20.73
C TYR A 519 -9.08 -70.59 22.15
N ASP A 520 -8.52 -71.40 23.02
CA ASP A 520 -8.50 -71.36 24.45
C ASP A 520 -7.84 -70.13 25.05
N ALA A 521 -8.34 -69.76 26.20
CA ALA A 521 -7.87 -68.66 27.01
C ALA A 521 -6.63 -69.09 27.84
N SER A 522 -5.68 -68.22 27.93
CA SER A 522 -4.97 -67.99 29.21
C SER A 522 -4.01 -66.81 29.07
N GLY A 523 -4.09 -65.88 30.00
CA GLY A 523 -2.93 -65.08 30.38
C GLY A 523 -3.09 -63.58 30.40
N GLU A 524 -3.21 -63.09 31.59
CA GLU A 524 -2.63 -61.87 32.17
C GLU A 524 -3.31 -60.51 31.96
N ALA A 525 -3.78 -60.07 33.12
CA ALA A 525 -4.24 -58.72 33.42
C ALA A 525 -3.08 -57.70 33.30
N GLY A 526 -3.30 -56.68 32.51
CA GLY A 526 -2.46 -55.47 32.41
C GLY A 526 -3.30 -54.22 32.67
N GLU A 527 -2.91 -53.60 33.68
CA GLU A 527 -3.25 -52.36 34.38
C GLU A 527 -3.87 -51.23 33.55
N ALA A 528 -5.01 -50.71 34.01
CA ALA A 528 -5.73 -49.57 33.48
C ALA A 528 -4.97 -48.25 33.77
N ALA A 529 -4.59 -47.54 32.75
CA ALA A 529 -4.08 -46.17 32.85
C ALA A 529 -5.24 -45.16 33.02
N GLN A 530 -5.22 -44.43 34.14
CA GLN A 530 -6.13 -43.33 34.44
C GLN A 530 -5.82 -42.08 33.60
N PRO A 531 -6.79 -41.25 33.22
CA PRO A 531 -6.60 -39.99 32.53
C PRO A 531 -6.09 -38.88 33.50
N ALA A 532 -5.13 -38.11 33.04
CA ALA A 532 -4.54 -36.97 33.77
C ALA A 532 -5.55 -35.81 33.92
N PRO A 533 -5.51 -35.05 35.04
CA PRO A 533 -6.46 -33.98 35.32
C PRO A 533 -6.08 -32.67 34.59
N SER A 534 -7.13 -31.95 34.16
CA SER A 534 -7.12 -30.60 33.64
C SER A 534 -6.58 -29.59 34.68
N ARG A 535 -5.64 -28.76 34.30
CA ARG A 535 -5.18 -27.64 35.12
C ARG A 535 -6.11 -26.42 34.94
N SER A 536 -6.83 -26.11 35.98
CA SER A 536 -7.54 -24.87 36.22
C SER A 536 -6.54 -23.77 36.66
N GLN A 537 -6.89 -22.55 36.28
CA GLN A 537 -6.26 -21.28 36.65
C GLN A 537 -6.03 -21.13 38.15
N THR A 538 -4.88 -20.57 38.49
CA THR A 538 -4.73 -19.86 39.77
C THR A 538 -3.87 -18.61 39.55
N THR A 539 -4.52 -17.47 39.73
CA THR A 539 -3.94 -16.16 40.01
C THR A 539 -3.30 -16.18 41.38
N ALA A 540 -2.07 -15.69 41.52
CA ALA A 540 -1.56 -15.24 42.79
C ALA A 540 -0.61 -14.06 42.55
N ALA A 541 -1.00 -12.95 43.15
CA ALA A 541 -0.21 -11.74 43.37
C ALA A 541 0.98 -12.05 44.29
N ALA A 542 2.10 -11.38 44.06
CA ALA A 542 3.14 -11.22 45.09
C ALA A 542 3.64 -9.77 45.06
N GLU A 543 3.33 -9.10 46.16
CA GLU A 543 3.81 -7.77 46.57
C GLU A 543 5.31 -7.80 46.90
N ALA A 544 5.88 -6.67 46.65
CA ALA A 544 6.95 -5.91 47.28
C ALA A 544 7.91 -6.59 48.28
N ALA A 545 9.19 -6.38 48.05
CA ALA A 545 10.14 -6.01 49.11
C ALA A 545 11.22 -5.05 48.55
N VAL A 546 11.19 -3.85 49.04
CA VAL A 546 12.24 -2.84 49.01
C VAL A 546 13.34 -3.33 49.96
N ASP A 547 14.61 -3.26 49.59
CA ASP A 547 15.70 -3.09 50.53
C ASP A 547 16.80 -2.16 49.99
N GLU A 548 17.13 -1.21 50.79
CA GLU A 548 18.14 -0.16 50.62
C GLU A 548 19.55 -0.67 50.95
N GLY A 549 20.51 -0.03 50.35
CA GLY A 549 21.92 -0.02 50.78
C GLY A 549 22.85 0.01 49.58
N GLY A 550 23.52 1.05 49.21
CA GLY A 550 24.36 1.92 49.96
C GLY A 550 25.77 1.84 49.41
N ALA A 551 26.23 2.94 48.82
CA ALA A 551 27.61 3.40 48.71
C ALA A 551 28.69 2.52 48.00
N GLY A 552 29.33 3.14 47.02
CA GLY A 552 30.60 2.75 46.41
C GLY A 552 30.78 3.46 45.08
#